data_7635a5ff9fb197f70a59322265250ca0
#
_entry.id   7635a5ff9fb197f70a59322265250ca0
#
_cell.length_a   1.000
_cell.length_b   1.000
_cell.length_c   1.000
_cell.angle_alpha   90.00
_cell.angle_beta   90.00
_cell.angle_gamma   90.00
#
_symmetry.space_group_name_H-M   'P 1'
#
loop_
_entity.id
_entity.type
_entity.pdbx_description
1 polymer ?
#
loop_
_entity_poly.entity_id
_entity_poly.type
_entity_poly.pdbx_seq_one_letter_code
_entity_poly.pdbx_strand_id
1 'polypeptide(L)'
;MKNILVAIDFEEGSHHLIDKASEFAKVFDAKLWLMHIAAPDPDFVGYEPGPQYIRDSRAEELRDEHKKLQEYADALNSKGLDAEGLLIQGATTEMIMKESKKLKTDMIICGDHDRGFFYRAFAGDVTSRIIKKSKIPVLVVPLG
;
A
#
# COMPACT_ATOMS: atom_id res chain seq x y z
N MET A 1 -3.75 5.18 -19.76
CA MET A 1 -3.40 4.84 -18.35
C MET A 1 -1.91 5.03 -18.16
N LYS A 2 -1.53 5.92 -17.26
CA LYS A 2 -0.11 6.27 -17.04
C LYS A 2 0.39 5.97 -15.63
N ASN A 3 -0.50 5.99 -14.65
CA ASN A 3 -0.14 5.81 -13.24
C ASN A 3 -1.04 4.78 -12.59
N ILE A 4 -0.44 3.76 -12.00
CA ILE A 4 -1.14 2.71 -11.27
C ILE A 4 -0.62 2.71 -9.84
N LEU A 5 -1.51 2.84 -8.86
CA LEU A 5 -1.17 2.74 -7.46
C LEU A 5 -1.41 1.31 -6.97
N VAL A 6 -0.41 0.71 -6.36
CA VAL A 6 -0.51 -0.64 -5.78
C VAL A 6 -0.44 -0.51 -4.27
N ALA A 7 -1.52 -0.86 -3.58
CA ALA A 7 -1.58 -0.82 -2.12
C ALA A 7 -0.99 -2.10 -1.54
N ILE A 8 0.15 -1.98 -0.88
CA ILE A 8 0.92 -3.10 -0.33
C ILE A 8 0.78 -3.13 1.19
N ASP A 9 0.45 -4.29 1.75
CA ASP A 9 0.32 -4.48 3.20
C ASP A 9 1.43 -5.35 3.81
N PHE A 10 2.37 -5.84 2.99
CA PHE A 10 3.45 -6.75 3.37
C PHE A 10 2.99 -8.10 3.92
N GLU A 11 1.71 -8.40 3.81
CA GLU A 11 1.20 -9.71 4.19
C GLU A 11 1.51 -10.75 3.10
N GLU A 12 1.17 -11.99 3.39
CA GLU A 12 1.31 -13.07 2.44
C GLU A 12 0.57 -12.75 1.14
N GLY A 13 1.20 -13.05 0.01
CA GLY A 13 0.62 -12.76 -1.29
C GLY A 13 1.09 -11.47 -1.95
N SER A 14 1.92 -10.66 -1.28
CA SER A 14 2.43 -9.40 -1.87
C SER A 14 3.13 -9.61 -3.21
N HIS A 15 3.87 -10.70 -3.39
CA HIS A 15 4.51 -11.01 -4.67
C HIS A 15 3.49 -11.22 -5.78
N HIS A 16 2.40 -11.93 -5.49
CA HIS A 16 1.34 -12.17 -6.47
C HIS A 16 0.66 -10.86 -6.89
N LEU A 17 0.42 -9.99 -5.91
CA LEU A 17 -0.14 -8.65 -6.16
C LEU A 17 0.76 -7.83 -7.08
N ILE A 18 2.06 -7.81 -6.79
CA ILE A 18 3.06 -7.09 -7.59
C ILE A 18 3.18 -7.67 -9.00
N ASP A 19 3.16 -9.00 -9.12
CA ASP A 19 3.22 -9.66 -10.42
C ASP A 19 2.01 -9.28 -11.28
N LYS A 20 0.81 -9.26 -10.71
CA LYS A 20 -0.39 -8.83 -11.43
C LYS A 20 -0.31 -7.36 -11.83
N ALA A 21 0.14 -6.50 -10.94
CA ALA A 21 0.34 -5.08 -11.25
C ALA A 21 1.35 -4.90 -12.40
N SER A 22 2.39 -5.71 -12.42
CA SER A 22 3.41 -5.68 -13.48
C SER A 22 2.83 -6.01 -14.85
N GLU A 23 1.90 -6.97 -14.92
CA GLU A 23 1.22 -7.32 -16.17
C GLU A 23 0.49 -6.09 -16.76
N PHE A 24 -0.25 -5.37 -15.92
CA PHE A 24 -0.95 -4.16 -16.35
C PHE A 24 0.01 -3.04 -16.73
N ALA A 25 1.09 -2.85 -15.96
CA ALA A 25 2.09 -1.83 -16.27
C ALA A 25 2.76 -2.07 -17.63
N LYS A 26 3.03 -3.31 -17.96
CA LYS A 26 3.61 -3.68 -19.27
C LYS A 26 2.65 -3.35 -20.43
N VAL A 27 1.38 -3.71 -20.27
CA VAL A 27 0.39 -3.50 -21.33
C VAL A 27 0.16 -2.01 -21.59
N PHE A 28 0.10 -1.19 -20.53
CA PHE A 28 -0.23 0.23 -20.64
C PHE A 28 0.99 1.15 -20.67
N ASP A 29 2.19 0.60 -20.50
CA ASP A 29 3.42 1.38 -20.31
C ASP A 29 3.24 2.38 -19.15
N ALA A 30 2.72 1.90 -18.04
CA ALA A 30 2.37 2.72 -16.88
C ALA A 30 3.43 2.64 -15.78
N LYS A 31 3.54 3.73 -15.01
CA LYS A 31 4.34 3.75 -13.80
C LYS A 31 3.58 3.08 -12.65
N LEU A 32 4.29 2.27 -11.89
CA LEU A 32 3.77 1.65 -10.67
C LEU A 32 4.21 2.42 -9.42
N TRP A 33 3.25 2.82 -8.64
CA TRP A 33 3.48 3.43 -7.33
C TRP A 33 3.18 2.37 -6.27
N LEU A 34 4.23 1.79 -5.68
CA LEU A 34 4.10 0.76 -4.66
C LEU A 34 3.96 1.46 -3.30
N MET A 35 2.75 1.49 -2.78
CA MET A 35 2.44 2.28 -1.59
C MET A 35 2.07 1.40 -0.41
N HIS A 36 2.70 1.65 0.72
CA HIS A 36 2.29 1.09 2.00
C HIS A 36 1.91 2.21 2.95
N ILE A 37 0.76 2.06 3.60
CA ILE A 37 0.32 3.00 4.61
C ILE A 37 0.63 2.41 5.98
N ALA A 38 1.64 2.97 6.63
CA ALA A 38 2.02 2.59 7.98
C ALA A 38 1.07 3.25 8.99
N ALA A 39 0.81 2.55 10.09
CA ALA A 39 0.01 3.11 11.17
C ALA A 39 0.64 4.42 11.67
N PRO A 40 -0.17 5.40 12.11
CA PRO A 40 0.38 6.62 12.70
C PRO A 40 1.14 6.30 13.99
N ASP A 41 2.00 7.23 14.40
CA ASP A 41 2.74 7.08 15.65
C ASP A 41 1.77 6.93 16.83
N PRO A 42 2.14 6.13 17.86
CA PRO A 42 1.29 5.99 19.04
C PRO A 42 1.03 7.33 19.71
N ASP A 43 -0.22 7.56 20.14
CA ASP A 43 -0.57 8.71 20.96
C ASP A 43 -0.17 8.44 22.39
N PHE A 44 0.60 9.37 22.97
CA PHE A 44 0.96 9.33 24.39
C PHE A 44 0.18 10.38 25.14
N VAL A 45 -0.23 10.05 26.36
CA VAL A 45 -0.94 10.99 27.22
C VAL A 45 0.00 12.14 27.62
N GLY A 46 -0.41 13.40 27.32
CA GLY A 46 0.41 14.57 27.52
C GLY A 46 1.15 14.97 26.24
N TYR A 47 1.89 16.06 26.32
CA TYR A 47 2.62 16.63 25.17
C TYR A 47 4.05 16.08 25.03
N GLU A 48 4.39 15.08 25.82
CA GLU A 48 5.73 14.50 25.77
C GLU A 48 5.79 13.41 24.71
N PRO A 49 6.87 13.33 23.93
CA PRO A 49 7.11 12.17 23.08
C PRO A 49 7.23 10.93 23.96
N GLY A 50 6.73 9.78 23.49
CA GLY A 50 6.78 8.54 24.24
C GLY A 50 8.19 8.09 24.58
N PRO A 51 8.32 6.99 25.32
CA PRO A 51 9.62 6.44 25.68
C PRO A 51 10.55 6.29 24.49
N GLN A 52 11.84 6.56 24.69
CA GLN A 52 12.83 6.52 23.63
C GLN A 52 12.89 5.17 22.94
N TYR A 53 12.78 4.07 23.69
CA TYR A 53 12.83 2.73 23.11
C TYR A 53 11.65 2.45 22.18
N ILE A 54 10.48 3.00 22.45
CA ILE A 54 9.30 2.86 21.56
C ILE A 54 9.53 3.66 20.29
N ARG A 55 10.05 4.90 20.41
CA ARG A 55 10.36 5.73 19.25
C ARG A 55 11.43 5.10 18.37
N ASP A 56 12.46 4.53 18.97
CA ASP A 56 13.54 3.86 18.25
C ASP A 56 13.03 2.61 17.52
N SER A 57 12.20 1.79 18.20
CA SER A 57 11.59 0.60 17.62
C SER A 57 10.68 0.97 16.43
N ARG A 58 9.89 2.03 16.57
CA ARG A 58 9.00 2.50 15.49
C ARG A 58 9.79 3.02 14.29
N ALA A 59 10.87 3.77 14.54
CA ALA A 59 11.75 4.26 13.48
C ALA A 59 12.42 3.11 12.73
N GLU A 60 12.81 2.05 13.43
CA GLU A 60 13.39 0.85 12.83
C GLU A 60 12.37 0.12 11.94
N GLU A 61 11.13 -0.07 12.42
CA GLU A 61 10.06 -0.66 11.63
C GLU A 61 9.83 0.10 10.33
N LEU A 62 9.76 1.43 10.40
CA LEU A 62 9.54 2.27 9.22
C LEU A 62 10.69 2.16 8.22
N ARG A 63 11.93 2.11 8.71
CA ARG A 63 13.08 1.91 7.84
C ARG A 63 13.04 0.56 7.13
N ASP A 64 12.66 -0.51 7.85
CA ASP A 64 12.55 -1.86 7.29
C ASP A 64 11.44 -1.93 6.23
N GLU A 65 10.30 -1.34 6.51
CA GLU A 65 9.18 -1.27 5.55
C GLU A 65 9.57 -0.49 4.29
N HIS A 66 10.23 0.64 4.46
CA HIS A 66 10.71 1.44 3.34
C HIS A 66 11.74 0.66 2.50
N LYS A 67 12.63 -0.05 3.15
CA LYS A 67 13.62 -0.88 2.48
C LYS A 67 12.95 -1.98 1.64
N LYS A 68 11.93 -2.64 2.16
CA LYS A 68 11.18 -3.65 1.42
C LYS A 68 10.51 -3.08 0.18
N LEU A 69 9.88 -1.91 0.31
CA LEU A 69 9.27 -1.22 -0.83
C LEU A 69 10.33 -0.88 -1.89
N GLN A 70 11.47 -0.40 -1.45
CA GLN A 70 12.56 -0.06 -2.35
C GLN A 70 13.10 -1.29 -3.08
N GLU A 71 13.23 -2.42 -2.39
CA GLU A 71 13.65 -3.68 -3.00
C GLU A 71 12.67 -4.15 -4.07
N TYR A 72 11.36 -4.05 -3.82
CA TYR A 72 10.34 -4.37 -4.82
C TYR A 72 10.44 -3.43 -6.02
N ALA A 73 10.57 -2.15 -5.79
CA ALA A 73 10.69 -1.16 -6.87
C ALA A 73 11.95 -1.40 -7.71
N ASP A 74 13.08 -1.64 -7.07
CA ASP A 74 14.35 -1.90 -7.74
C ASP A 74 14.28 -3.17 -8.62
N ALA A 75 13.64 -4.22 -8.12
CA ALA A 75 13.44 -5.45 -8.88
C ALA A 75 12.59 -5.21 -10.13
N LEU A 76 11.55 -4.41 -10.03
CA LEU A 76 10.71 -4.05 -11.18
C LEU A 76 11.44 -3.17 -12.18
N ASN A 77 12.19 -2.18 -11.69
CA ASN A 77 12.98 -1.29 -12.53
C ASN A 77 14.06 -2.08 -13.31
N SER A 78 14.66 -3.10 -12.68
CA SER A 78 15.65 -3.95 -13.36
C SER A 78 15.05 -4.78 -14.50
N LYS A 79 13.73 -4.97 -14.49
CA LYS A 79 13.01 -5.66 -15.58
C LYS A 79 12.48 -4.70 -16.65
N GLY A 80 12.85 -3.42 -16.58
CA GLY A 80 12.44 -2.43 -17.56
C GLY A 80 11.11 -1.73 -17.25
N LEU A 81 10.53 -1.96 -16.09
CA LEU A 81 9.34 -1.24 -15.64
C LEU A 81 9.75 0.03 -14.90
N ASP A 82 8.82 0.97 -14.78
CA ASP A 82 9.01 2.18 -13.98
C ASP A 82 8.22 2.03 -12.67
N ALA A 83 8.92 1.88 -11.57
CA ALA A 83 8.32 1.67 -10.26
C ALA A 83 8.99 2.51 -9.18
N GLU A 84 8.18 2.99 -8.24
CA GLU A 84 8.65 3.77 -7.10
C GLU A 84 7.89 3.32 -5.84
N GLY A 85 8.62 3.16 -4.73
CA GLY A 85 8.04 2.82 -3.44
C GLY A 85 7.74 4.07 -2.62
N LEU A 86 6.55 4.10 -2.02
CA LEU A 86 6.12 5.19 -1.15
C LEU A 86 5.64 4.64 0.19
N LEU A 87 6.22 5.13 1.27
CA LEU A 87 5.80 4.82 2.63
C LEU A 87 5.14 6.07 3.23
N ILE A 88 3.87 5.95 3.57
CA ILE A 88 3.06 7.05 4.10
C ILE A 88 2.51 6.63 5.46
N GLN A 89 2.55 7.51 6.46
CA GLN A 89 1.91 7.26 7.74
C GLN A 89 0.52 7.90 7.79
N GLY A 90 -0.44 7.21 8.38
CA GLY A 90 -1.78 7.73 8.55
C GLY A 90 -2.86 6.66 8.53
N ALA A 91 -4.10 7.09 8.40
CA ALA A 91 -5.25 6.20 8.24
C ALA A 91 -5.27 5.64 6.81
N THR A 92 -5.33 4.31 6.69
CA THR A 92 -5.06 3.63 5.44
C THR A 92 -5.91 4.11 4.26
N THR A 93 -7.22 4.06 4.38
CA THR A 93 -8.11 4.40 3.26
C THR A 93 -7.99 5.86 2.87
N GLU A 94 -7.99 6.77 3.85
CA GLU A 94 -7.91 8.20 3.62
C GLU A 94 -6.61 8.59 2.93
N MET A 95 -5.49 7.97 3.33
CA MET A 95 -4.19 8.27 2.74
C MET A 95 -4.08 7.72 1.32
N ILE A 96 -4.62 6.53 1.06
CA ILE A 96 -4.66 5.98 -0.29
C ILE A 96 -5.44 6.91 -1.22
N MET A 97 -6.61 7.38 -0.79
CA MET A 97 -7.42 8.31 -1.59
C MET A 97 -6.71 9.63 -1.85
N LYS A 98 -6.09 10.20 -0.82
CA LYS A 98 -5.34 11.45 -0.92
C LYS A 98 -4.17 11.34 -1.88
N GLU A 99 -3.34 10.32 -1.70
CA GLU A 99 -2.15 10.12 -2.53
C GLU A 99 -2.51 9.71 -3.97
N SER A 100 -3.56 8.93 -4.14
CA SER A 100 -4.09 8.58 -5.45
C SER A 100 -4.42 9.81 -6.28
N LYS A 101 -5.07 10.78 -5.66
CA LYS A 101 -5.40 12.06 -6.32
C LYS A 101 -4.15 12.87 -6.62
N LYS A 102 -3.23 12.97 -5.67
CA LYS A 102 -1.97 13.70 -5.81
C LYS A 102 -1.10 13.15 -6.94
N LEU A 103 -1.04 11.84 -7.06
CA LEU A 103 -0.24 11.14 -8.07
C LEU A 103 -0.94 11.02 -9.42
N LYS A 104 -2.15 11.53 -9.55
CA LYS A 104 -2.97 11.40 -10.76
C LYS A 104 -3.11 9.95 -11.21
N THR A 105 -3.43 9.10 -10.25
CA THR A 105 -3.57 7.66 -10.45
C THR A 105 -4.77 7.34 -11.34
N ASP A 106 -4.58 6.44 -12.28
CA ASP A 106 -5.61 5.99 -13.22
C ASP A 106 -6.32 4.73 -12.75
N MET A 107 -5.66 3.93 -11.92
CA MET A 107 -6.22 2.69 -11.37
C MET A 107 -5.52 2.37 -10.04
N ILE A 108 -6.29 1.87 -9.09
CA ILE A 108 -5.75 1.33 -7.83
C ILE A 108 -5.81 -0.19 -7.91
N ILE A 109 -4.71 -0.85 -7.56
CA ILE A 109 -4.64 -2.31 -7.43
C ILE A 109 -4.44 -2.63 -5.96
N CYS A 110 -5.29 -3.48 -5.41
CA CYS A 110 -5.20 -3.93 -4.03
C CYS A 110 -5.49 -5.43 -3.94
N GLY A 111 -5.03 -6.03 -2.86
CA GLY A 111 -5.25 -7.45 -2.61
C GLY A 111 -6.45 -7.67 -1.70
N ASP A 112 -7.07 -8.83 -1.85
CA ASP A 112 -8.11 -9.29 -0.95
C ASP A 112 -7.70 -10.63 -0.36
N HIS A 113 -7.47 -10.64 0.96
CA HIS A 113 -7.16 -11.86 1.70
C HIS A 113 -8.44 -12.50 2.19
N ASP A 114 -8.57 -13.80 2.00
CA ASP A 114 -9.67 -14.56 2.58
C ASP A 114 -9.38 -14.81 4.06
N ARG A 115 -9.85 -13.87 4.90
CA ARG A 115 -9.67 -13.92 6.34
C ARG A 115 -10.88 -14.49 7.08
N GLY A 116 -11.82 -15.06 6.31
CA GLY A 116 -13.02 -15.66 6.84
C GLY A 116 -14.16 -14.68 7.10
N PHE A 117 -15.35 -15.24 7.25
CA PHE A 117 -16.59 -14.48 7.38
C PHE A 117 -16.60 -13.51 8.58
N PHE A 118 -16.05 -13.93 9.72
CA PHE A 118 -16.03 -13.10 10.93
C PHE A 118 -15.22 -11.83 10.73
N TYR A 119 -14.07 -11.93 10.12
CA TYR A 119 -13.23 -10.76 9.88
C TYR A 119 -13.96 -9.74 9.00
N ARG A 120 -14.53 -10.19 7.89
CA ARG A 120 -15.26 -9.32 6.95
C ARG A 120 -16.49 -8.68 7.58
N ALA A 121 -17.19 -9.41 8.43
CA ALA A 121 -18.41 -8.90 9.07
C ALA A 121 -18.14 -7.81 10.10
N PHE A 122 -17.02 -7.90 10.83
CA PHE A 122 -16.74 -7.00 11.96
C PHE A 122 -15.65 -5.97 11.71
N ALA A 123 -14.66 -6.27 10.91
CA ALA A 123 -13.53 -5.36 10.69
C ALA A 123 -13.74 -4.39 9.53
N GLY A 124 -14.58 -4.72 8.56
CA GLY A 124 -14.69 -3.95 7.33
C GLY A 124 -13.29 -3.79 6.71
N ASP A 125 -12.94 -4.57 5.73
CA ASP A 125 -11.60 -4.54 5.20
C ASP A 125 -11.29 -3.23 4.44
N VAL A 126 -10.00 -2.93 4.30
CA VAL A 126 -9.52 -1.76 3.59
C VAL A 126 -9.97 -1.78 2.13
N THR A 127 -9.95 -2.95 1.50
CA THR A 127 -10.38 -3.14 0.11
C THR A 127 -11.81 -2.70 -0.10
N SER A 128 -12.74 -3.11 0.77
CA SER A 128 -14.15 -2.69 0.68
C SER A 128 -14.31 -1.18 0.80
N ARG A 129 -13.54 -0.54 1.68
CA ARG A 129 -13.58 0.91 1.84
C ARG A 129 -13.01 1.64 0.63
N ILE A 130 -11.94 1.12 0.04
CA ILE A 130 -11.36 1.68 -1.18
C ILE A 130 -12.39 1.64 -2.31
N ILE A 131 -13.05 0.49 -2.50
CA ILE A 131 -14.08 0.32 -3.53
C ILE A 131 -15.21 1.34 -3.35
N LYS A 132 -15.67 1.55 -2.14
CA LYS A 132 -16.76 2.49 -1.86
C LYS A 132 -16.38 3.95 -2.08
N LYS A 133 -15.14 4.31 -1.79
CA LYS A 133 -14.69 5.71 -1.82
C LYS A 133 -14.00 6.11 -3.12
N SER A 134 -13.49 5.16 -3.87
CA SER A 134 -12.73 5.47 -5.07
C SER A 134 -13.61 6.00 -6.19
N LYS A 135 -13.12 7.04 -6.87
CA LYS A 135 -13.73 7.57 -8.08
C LYS A 135 -13.02 7.10 -9.35
N ILE A 136 -12.00 6.27 -9.18
CA ILE A 136 -11.25 5.67 -10.28
C ILE A 136 -11.36 4.14 -10.20
N PRO A 137 -11.09 3.42 -11.28
CA PRO A 137 -11.15 1.96 -11.27
C PRO A 137 -10.28 1.33 -10.19
N VAL A 138 -10.81 0.28 -9.55
CA VAL A 138 -10.10 -0.50 -8.55
C VAL A 138 -10.05 -1.94 -9.02
N LEU A 139 -8.85 -2.46 -9.15
CA LEU A 139 -8.63 -3.88 -9.44
C LEU A 139 -8.31 -4.60 -8.14
N VAL A 140 -9.12 -5.59 -7.81
CA VAL A 140 -8.94 -6.40 -6.60
C VAL A 140 -8.36 -7.75 -7.00
N VAL A 141 -7.22 -8.10 -6.42
CA VAL A 141 -6.53 -9.36 -6.69
C VAL A 141 -6.76 -10.31 -5.52
N PRO A 142 -7.40 -11.47 -5.73
CA PRO A 142 -7.55 -12.46 -4.66
C PRO A 142 -6.17 -13.01 -4.26
N LEU A 143 -5.88 -13.01 -2.99
CA LEU A 143 -4.58 -13.46 -2.45
C LEU A 143 -4.68 -14.73 -1.59
N GLY A 144 -5.81 -15.38 -1.61
CA GLY A 144 -6.00 -16.66 -0.93
C GLY A 144 -6.83 -16.65 0.32
#